data_0ed126ff41c31a17836dc40834140905
#
_entry.id   0ed126ff41c31a17836dc40834140905
#
_cell.length_a   1.000
_cell.length_b   1.000
_cell.length_c   1.000
_cell.angle_alpha   90.00
_cell.angle_beta   90.00
_cell.angle_gamma   90.00
#
_symmetry.space_group_name_H-M   'P 1'
#
loop_
_entity.id
_entity.type
_entity.pdbx_description
1 polymer ?
#
loop_
_entity_poly.entity_id
_entity_poly.type
_entity_poly.pdbx_seq_one_letter_code
_entity_poly.pdbx_strand_id
1 'polypeptide(L)'
;MFVNAGVTNDPNERIGDVSIDEFMRVMLTNALSPMRVVEQLGDLVREGGTIALMPSELGSVTANVDGGWEAYRASKAALNSLMRSWVERHRGDSRSFFVVAPGWVRTEMGGADAPLDIDASIPGVVDTLERRSGSGGLSYVNYRDEVLPW
;
A
#
# COMPACT_ATOMS: atom_id res chain seq x y z
N MET A 1 -2.18 -11.74 -7.66
CA MET A 1 -0.82 -11.18 -7.50
C MET A 1 -0.81 -10.29 -6.27
N PHE A 2 0.21 -10.38 -5.42
CA PHE A 2 0.36 -9.52 -4.24
C PHE A 2 1.77 -8.94 -4.19
N VAL A 3 1.90 -7.60 -4.10
CA VAL A 3 3.19 -6.89 -4.07
C VAL A 3 3.34 -6.21 -2.71
N ASN A 4 4.35 -6.66 -1.94
CA ASN A 4 4.53 -6.31 -0.53
C ASN A 4 5.79 -5.47 -0.25
N ALA A 5 6.68 -5.29 -1.20
CA ALA A 5 7.95 -4.59 -0.95
C ALA A 5 7.74 -3.15 -0.45
N GLY A 6 8.51 -2.77 0.55
CA GLY A 6 8.47 -1.41 1.10
C GLY A 6 9.66 -1.14 2.02
N VAL A 7 10.00 0.14 2.16
CA VAL A 7 11.04 0.65 3.06
C VAL A 7 10.56 1.92 3.74
N THR A 8 11.21 2.30 4.83
CA THR A 8 11.02 3.60 5.50
C THR A 8 12.35 4.32 5.68
N ASN A 9 12.30 5.62 5.90
CA ASN A 9 13.39 6.43 6.45
C ASN A 9 13.18 6.61 7.96
N ASP A 10 13.98 7.45 8.61
CA ASP A 10 13.75 7.84 10.00
C ASP A 10 12.38 8.54 10.11
N PRO A 11 11.47 8.03 10.96
CA PRO A 11 10.13 8.60 11.12
C PRO A 11 10.11 10.01 11.67
N ASN A 12 11.17 10.44 12.37
CA ASN A 12 11.29 11.74 12.99
C ASN A 12 12.00 12.78 12.09
N GLU A 13 12.56 12.33 10.98
CA GLU A 13 13.26 13.19 10.03
C GLU A 13 12.26 14.07 9.27
N ARG A 14 12.45 15.40 9.35
CA ARG A 14 11.61 16.36 8.64
C ARG A 14 11.95 16.38 7.16
N ILE A 15 10.99 16.68 6.33
CA ILE A 15 11.18 16.69 4.86
C ILE A 15 12.30 17.63 4.41
N GLY A 16 12.56 18.70 5.14
CA GLY A 16 13.66 19.62 4.85
C GLY A 16 15.06 19.07 5.14
N ASP A 17 15.14 18.01 5.94
CA ASP A 17 16.38 17.39 6.37
C ASP A 17 16.67 16.08 5.61
N VAL A 18 15.64 15.47 5.03
CA VAL A 18 15.77 14.23 4.23
C VAL A 18 16.66 14.48 3.02
N SER A 19 17.71 13.67 2.86
CA SER A 19 18.55 13.76 1.67
C SER A 19 17.79 13.38 0.41
N ILE A 20 18.18 13.93 -0.73
CA ILE A 20 17.59 13.60 -2.03
C ILE A 20 17.69 12.09 -2.30
N ASP A 21 18.83 11.48 -2.01
CA ASP A 21 19.05 10.06 -2.25
C ASP A 21 18.12 9.19 -1.39
N GLU A 22 17.94 9.54 -0.12
CA GLU A 22 17.03 8.83 0.77
C GLU A 22 15.56 9.01 0.35
N PHE A 23 15.15 10.24 0.02
CA PHE A 23 13.82 10.49 -0.51
C PHE A 23 13.57 9.68 -1.79
N MET A 24 14.52 9.67 -2.71
CA MET A 24 14.43 8.89 -3.95
C MET A 24 14.39 7.39 -3.67
N ARG A 25 15.17 6.87 -2.73
CA ARG A 25 15.16 5.46 -2.33
C ARG A 25 13.76 5.05 -1.85
N VAL A 26 13.15 5.85 -0.98
CA VAL A 26 11.81 5.58 -0.43
C VAL A 26 10.75 5.65 -1.54
N MET A 27 10.78 6.68 -2.38
CA MET A 27 9.83 6.86 -3.48
C MET A 27 9.94 5.75 -4.54
N LEU A 28 11.16 5.41 -4.95
CA LEU A 28 11.39 4.36 -5.93
C LEU A 28 10.92 2.99 -5.42
N THR A 29 11.26 2.66 -4.17
CA THR A 29 10.93 1.36 -3.60
C THR A 29 9.45 1.22 -3.31
N ASN A 30 8.81 2.26 -2.72
CA ASN A 30 7.44 2.17 -2.23
C ASN A 30 6.37 2.49 -3.28
N ALA A 31 6.70 3.27 -4.30
CA ALA A 31 5.73 3.70 -5.29
C ALA A 31 6.04 3.21 -6.70
N LEU A 32 7.19 3.57 -7.25
CA LEU A 32 7.48 3.27 -8.66
C LEU A 32 7.69 1.77 -8.90
N SER A 33 8.49 1.10 -8.06
CA SER A 33 8.82 -0.32 -8.26
C SER A 33 7.59 -1.24 -8.16
N PRO A 34 6.69 -1.12 -7.16
CA PRO A 34 5.45 -1.89 -7.12
C PRO A 34 4.59 -1.67 -8.36
N MET A 35 4.47 -0.44 -8.84
CA MET A 35 3.68 -0.15 -10.04
C MET A 35 4.30 -0.69 -11.31
N ARG A 36 5.65 -0.72 -11.41
CA ARG A 36 6.33 -1.41 -12.52
C ARG A 36 6.06 -2.92 -12.52
N VAL A 37 5.98 -3.54 -11.34
CA VAL A 37 5.58 -4.96 -11.23
C VAL A 37 4.15 -5.14 -11.73
N VAL A 38 3.22 -4.29 -11.32
CA VAL A 38 1.82 -4.34 -11.81
C VAL A 38 1.76 -4.14 -13.33
N GLU A 39 2.47 -3.16 -13.87
CA GLU A 39 2.50 -2.85 -15.31
C GLU A 39 3.06 -4.01 -16.14
N GLN A 40 4.11 -4.68 -15.66
CA GLN A 40 4.80 -5.74 -16.39
C GLN A 40 4.16 -7.12 -16.22
N LEU A 41 3.58 -7.40 -15.07
CA LEU A 41 3.10 -8.74 -14.72
C LEU A 41 1.58 -8.81 -14.48
N GLY A 42 0.89 -7.68 -14.52
CA GLY A 42 -0.55 -7.63 -14.26
C GLY A 42 -1.35 -8.54 -15.21
N ASP A 43 -0.98 -8.56 -16.48
CA ASP A 43 -1.67 -9.38 -17.49
C ASP A 43 -1.47 -10.90 -17.31
N LEU A 44 -0.53 -11.31 -16.46
CA LEU A 44 -0.39 -12.71 -16.06
C LEU A 44 -1.43 -13.16 -15.03
N VAL A 45 -2.12 -12.20 -14.40
CA VAL A 45 -3.20 -12.48 -13.47
C VAL A 45 -4.47 -12.77 -14.28
N ARG A 46 -5.04 -13.96 -14.10
CA ARG A 46 -6.24 -14.40 -14.80
C ARG A 46 -7.39 -13.41 -14.66
N GLU A 47 -8.32 -13.42 -15.61
CA GLU A 47 -9.61 -12.73 -15.50
C GLU A 47 -10.34 -13.10 -14.21
N GLY A 48 -11.00 -12.12 -13.58
CA GLY A 48 -11.63 -12.27 -12.28
C GLY A 48 -10.68 -12.48 -11.11
N GLY A 49 -9.36 -12.47 -11.36
CA GLY A 49 -8.34 -12.59 -10.32
C GLY A 49 -8.15 -11.31 -9.52
N THR A 50 -7.15 -11.33 -8.62
CA THR A 50 -6.88 -10.22 -7.72
C THR A 50 -5.46 -9.69 -7.90
N ILE A 51 -5.32 -8.36 -7.98
CA ILE A 51 -4.06 -7.63 -7.90
C ILE A 51 -4.10 -6.75 -6.65
N ALA A 52 -3.21 -7.00 -5.71
CA ALA A 52 -3.14 -6.26 -4.46
C ALA A 52 -1.73 -5.72 -4.20
N LEU A 53 -1.68 -4.49 -3.69
CA LEU A 53 -0.47 -3.83 -3.21
C LEU A 53 -0.61 -3.60 -1.70
N MET A 54 0.53 -3.58 -0.99
CA MET A 54 0.57 -3.25 0.43
C MET A 54 1.01 -1.79 0.63
N PRO A 55 0.06 -0.84 0.70
CA PRO A 55 0.36 0.54 1.08
C PRO A 55 0.61 0.65 2.60
N SER A 56 -0.05 1.55 3.24
CA SER A 56 -0.15 1.79 4.68
C SER A 56 -1.34 2.70 4.92
N GLU A 57 -1.95 2.68 6.09
CA GLU A 57 -2.93 3.71 6.51
C GLU A 57 -2.31 5.12 6.45
N LEU A 58 -0.98 5.21 6.67
CA LEU A 58 -0.22 6.45 6.52
C LEU A 58 -0.19 7.00 5.09
N GLY A 59 -0.61 6.22 4.09
CA GLY A 59 -0.79 6.69 2.71
C GLY A 59 -2.08 7.49 2.47
N SER A 60 -2.98 7.54 3.45
CA SER A 60 -4.16 8.41 3.39
C SER A 60 -3.77 9.87 3.62
N VAL A 61 -4.06 10.73 2.65
CA VAL A 61 -3.88 12.18 2.79
C VAL A 61 -4.97 12.76 3.70
N THR A 62 -6.19 12.26 3.55
CA THR A 62 -7.35 12.70 4.33
C THR A 62 -7.22 12.39 5.82
N ALA A 63 -6.67 11.21 6.16
CA ALA A 63 -6.48 10.79 7.55
C ALA A 63 -5.17 11.30 8.18
N ASN A 64 -4.38 12.10 7.48
CA ASN A 64 -3.14 12.67 8.00
C ASN A 64 -3.42 13.89 8.88
N VAL A 65 -3.75 13.66 10.15
CA VAL A 65 -4.03 14.71 11.15
C VAL A 65 -2.86 14.94 12.12
N ASP A 66 -1.94 13.95 12.23
CA ASP A 66 -0.86 13.97 13.21
C ASP A 66 0.50 14.38 12.63
N GLY A 67 0.65 14.34 11.30
CA GLY A 67 1.94 14.57 10.63
C GLY A 67 2.95 13.44 10.86
N GLY A 68 4.25 13.78 10.82
CA GLY A 68 5.35 12.82 10.93
C GLY A 68 5.46 11.86 9.75
N TRP A 69 6.52 11.06 9.70
CA TRP A 69 6.74 10.07 8.62
C TRP A 69 6.65 10.67 7.21
N GLU A 70 7.07 11.92 7.02
CA GLU A 70 6.69 12.73 5.87
C GLU A 70 7.06 12.10 4.53
N ALA A 71 8.31 11.64 4.36
CA ALA A 71 8.74 10.99 3.12
C ALA A 71 8.03 9.63 2.91
N TYR A 72 7.86 8.85 3.98
CA TYR A 72 7.14 7.57 3.93
C TYR A 72 5.67 7.78 3.54
N ARG A 73 4.95 8.68 4.23
CA ARG A 73 3.55 9.04 3.89
C ARG A 73 3.42 9.47 2.44
N ALA A 74 4.31 10.36 1.98
CA ALA A 74 4.33 10.81 0.59
C ALA A 74 4.47 9.64 -0.39
N SER A 75 5.36 8.68 -0.11
CA SER A 75 5.58 7.51 -0.96
C SER A 75 4.37 6.57 -1.01
N LYS A 76 3.67 6.38 0.12
CA LYS A 76 2.48 5.53 0.18
C LYS A 76 1.26 6.21 -0.44
N ALA A 77 1.13 7.53 -0.32
CA ALA A 77 0.13 8.31 -1.05
C ALA A 77 0.39 8.29 -2.57
N ALA A 78 1.65 8.37 -2.98
CA ALA A 78 2.04 8.23 -4.39
C ALA A 78 1.65 6.84 -4.94
N LEU A 79 1.89 5.76 -4.19
CA LEU A 79 1.47 4.41 -4.57
C LEU A 79 -0.05 4.34 -4.78
N ASN A 80 -0.82 4.87 -3.84
CA ASN A 80 -2.28 4.92 -3.91
C ASN A 80 -2.75 5.66 -5.18
N SER A 81 -2.17 6.83 -5.46
CA SER A 81 -2.48 7.65 -6.64
C SER A 81 -2.12 6.93 -7.95
N LEU A 82 -0.93 6.32 -8.02
CA LEU A 82 -0.49 5.57 -9.19
C LEU A 82 -1.38 4.35 -9.47
N MET A 83 -1.73 3.59 -8.43
CA MET A 83 -2.62 2.45 -8.58
C MET A 83 -4.01 2.86 -9.06
N ARG A 84 -4.56 3.96 -8.53
CA ARG A 84 -5.83 4.53 -9.02
C ARG A 84 -5.75 4.88 -10.50
N SER A 85 -4.68 5.58 -10.90
CA SER A 85 -4.47 5.97 -12.30
C SER A 85 -4.34 4.75 -13.23
N TRP A 86 -3.68 3.70 -12.75
CA TRP A 86 -3.54 2.45 -13.50
C TRP A 86 -4.90 1.77 -13.71
N VAL A 87 -5.70 1.63 -12.64
CA VAL A 87 -7.04 1.02 -12.71
C VAL A 87 -7.97 1.82 -13.63
N GLU A 88 -7.92 3.17 -13.59
CA GLU A 88 -8.71 4.01 -14.49
C GLU A 88 -8.34 3.83 -15.98
N ARG A 89 -7.07 3.55 -16.30
CA ARG A 89 -6.66 3.20 -17.67
C ARG A 89 -7.19 1.82 -18.12
N HIS A 90 -7.48 0.93 -17.17
CA HIS A 90 -7.96 -0.43 -17.40
C HIS A 90 -9.46 -0.59 -17.05
N ARG A 91 -10.24 0.46 -17.29
CA ARG A 91 -11.70 0.41 -17.06
C ARG A 91 -12.35 -0.74 -17.82
N GLY A 92 -13.17 -1.51 -17.11
CA GLY A 92 -13.82 -2.71 -17.66
C GLY A 92 -13.05 -4.00 -17.40
N ASP A 93 -11.89 -3.92 -16.78
CA ASP A 93 -11.15 -5.10 -16.31
C ASP A 93 -11.99 -5.84 -15.25
N SER A 94 -12.14 -7.14 -15.41
CA SER A 94 -12.92 -8.00 -14.50
C SER A 94 -12.18 -8.35 -13.20
N ARG A 95 -10.90 -8.00 -13.10
CA ARG A 95 -10.08 -8.25 -11.91
C ARG A 95 -10.46 -7.30 -10.76
N SER A 96 -10.20 -7.74 -9.54
CA SER A 96 -10.34 -6.90 -8.35
C SER A 96 -8.98 -6.31 -7.97
N PHE A 97 -8.97 -5.02 -7.64
CA PHE A 97 -7.75 -4.28 -7.31
C PHE A 97 -7.81 -3.77 -5.88
N PHE A 98 -6.72 -4.00 -5.15
CA PHE A 98 -6.65 -3.59 -3.75
C PHE A 98 -5.36 -2.83 -3.46
N VAL A 99 -5.49 -1.83 -2.62
CA VAL A 99 -4.43 -1.30 -1.79
C VAL A 99 -4.85 -1.61 -0.35
N VAL A 100 -4.16 -2.59 0.29
CA VAL A 100 -4.56 -3.14 1.59
C VAL A 100 -3.51 -2.87 2.65
N ALA A 101 -3.89 -2.09 3.67
CA ALA A 101 -3.03 -1.74 4.80
C ALA A 101 -3.04 -2.85 5.86
N PRO A 102 -1.85 -3.36 6.28
CA PRO A 102 -1.77 -4.44 7.27
C PRO A 102 -1.96 -3.96 8.71
N GLY A 103 -2.13 -2.65 8.94
CA GLY A 103 -2.01 -2.04 10.26
C GLY A 103 -0.55 -1.82 10.67
N TRP A 104 -0.32 -1.44 11.93
CA TRP A 104 1.04 -1.26 12.46
C TRP A 104 1.52 -2.56 13.09
N VAL A 105 2.40 -3.26 12.37
CA VAL A 105 2.82 -4.63 12.65
C VAL A 105 4.25 -4.67 13.18
N ARG A 106 4.49 -5.47 14.19
CA ARG A 106 5.79 -5.69 14.85
C ARG A 106 6.72 -6.47 13.92
N THR A 107 7.52 -5.71 13.20
CA THR A 107 8.54 -6.14 12.26
C THR A 107 9.79 -5.28 12.47
N GLU A 108 10.86 -5.54 11.75
CA GLU A 108 12.04 -4.67 11.76
C GLU A 108 11.66 -3.20 11.44
N MET A 109 10.76 -2.99 10.47
CA MET A 109 10.27 -1.66 10.10
C MET A 109 9.30 -1.07 11.13
N GLY A 110 8.39 -1.88 11.66
CA GLY A 110 7.34 -1.40 12.58
C GLY A 110 7.82 -1.15 13.99
N GLY A 111 8.95 -1.73 14.38
CA GLY A 111 9.51 -1.62 15.73
C GLY A 111 8.80 -2.47 16.78
N ALA A 112 9.37 -2.46 17.98
CA ALA A 112 8.88 -3.28 19.11
C ALA A 112 7.55 -2.77 19.70
N ASP A 113 7.27 -1.47 19.54
CA ASP A 113 6.07 -0.81 20.09
C ASP A 113 4.82 -1.04 19.25
N ALA A 114 4.96 -1.68 18.08
CA ALA A 114 3.80 -1.98 17.22
C ALA A 114 2.82 -2.91 17.94
N PRO A 115 1.50 -2.60 17.91
CA PRO A 115 0.49 -3.32 18.67
C PRO A 115 0.13 -4.68 18.07
N LEU A 116 0.41 -4.90 16.79
CA LEU A 116 0.03 -6.13 16.09
C LEU A 116 1.24 -7.03 15.84
N ASP A 117 1.03 -8.32 16.03
CA ASP A 117 1.94 -9.34 15.53
C ASP A 117 1.58 -9.70 14.07
N ILE A 118 2.50 -10.34 13.37
CA ILE A 118 2.26 -10.85 12.01
C ILE A 118 1.06 -11.79 11.99
N ASP A 119 0.95 -12.68 12.99
CA ASP A 119 -0.14 -13.65 13.12
C ASP A 119 -1.50 -13.01 13.41
N ALA A 120 -1.52 -11.79 13.97
CA ALA A 120 -2.75 -11.03 14.17
C ALA A 120 -3.16 -10.21 12.93
N SER A 121 -2.20 -9.77 12.13
CA SER A 121 -2.42 -8.89 10.97
C SER A 121 -2.70 -9.68 9.68
N ILE A 122 -1.80 -10.58 9.32
CA ILE A 122 -1.79 -11.17 7.97
C ILE A 122 -3.01 -12.05 7.68
N PRO A 123 -3.55 -12.86 8.61
CA PRO A 123 -4.81 -13.56 8.37
C PRO A 123 -5.94 -12.60 7.99
N GLY A 124 -6.04 -11.46 8.66
CA GLY A 124 -7.03 -10.42 8.34
C GLY A 124 -6.85 -9.81 6.96
N VAL A 125 -5.59 -9.59 6.52
CA VAL A 125 -5.31 -9.16 5.14
C VAL A 125 -5.79 -10.20 4.13
N VAL A 126 -5.47 -11.47 4.34
CA VAL A 126 -5.89 -12.58 3.46
C VAL A 126 -7.42 -12.67 3.41
N ASP A 127 -8.08 -12.72 4.57
CA ASP A 127 -9.54 -12.77 4.67
C ASP A 127 -10.23 -11.59 3.96
N THR A 128 -9.65 -10.39 4.07
CA THR A 128 -10.16 -9.19 3.40
C THR A 128 -10.07 -9.33 1.88
N LEU A 129 -8.94 -9.80 1.37
CA LEU A 129 -8.75 -10.01 -0.06
C LEU A 129 -9.67 -11.11 -0.61
N GLU A 130 -9.86 -12.21 0.13
CA GLU A 130 -10.74 -13.31 -0.27
C GLU A 130 -12.20 -12.88 -0.29
N ARG A 131 -12.68 -12.21 0.77
CA ARG A 131 -14.07 -11.73 0.85
C ARG A 131 -14.43 -10.75 -0.25
N ARG A 132 -13.50 -9.90 -0.66
CA ARG A 132 -13.70 -8.88 -1.70
C ARG A 132 -13.29 -9.35 -3.10
N SER A 133 -12.77 -10.57 -3.23
CA SER A 133 -12.40 -11.11 -4.54
C SER A 133 -13.62 -11.17 -5.46
N GLY A 134 -13.45 -10.75 -6.72
CA GLY A 134 -14.54 -10.68 -7.69
C GLY A 134 -15.46 -9.46 -7.57
N SER A 135 -15.19 -8.53 -6.65
CA SER A 135 -15.97 -7.28 -6.55
C SER A 135 -15.71 -6.30 -7.70
N GLY A 136 -14.60 -6.48 -8.41
CA GLY A 136 -14.13 -5.53 -9.42
C GLY A 136 -13.68 -4.19 -8.82
N GLY A 137 -13.08 -3.36 -9.67
CA GLY A 137 -12.67 -2.01 -9.27
C GLY A 137 -11.55 -1.96 -8.22
N LEU A 138 -11.27 -0.75 -7.72
CA LEU A 138 -10.21 -0.48 -6.75
C LEU A 138 -10.78 -0.18 -5.36
N SER A 139 -10.27 -0.89 -4.35
CA SER A 139 -10.59 -0.65 -2.94
C SER A 139 -9.33 -0.31 -2.14
N TYR A 140 -9.41 0.72 -1.29
CA TYR A 140 -8.43 1.02 -0.27
C TYR A 140 -9.00 0.58 1.08
N VAL A 141 -8.41 -0.46 1.68
CA VAL A 141 -8.93 -1.14 2.86
C VAL A 141 -7.80 -1.48 3.83
N ASN A 142 -8.16 -1.80 5.08
CA ASN A 142 -7.20 -2.34 6.04
C ASN A 142 -7.44 -3.86 6.30
N TYR A 143 -6.61 -4.43 7.15
CA TYR A 143 -6.66 -5.85 7.54
C TYR A 143 -7.95 -6.25 8.28
N ARG A 144 -8.79 -5.28 8.70
CA ARG A 144 -10.11 -5.53 9.32
C ARG A 144 -11.26 -5.43 8.33
N ASP A 145 -10.95 -5.28 7.05
CA ASP A 145 -11.96 -5.07 6.00
C ASP A 145 -12.66 -3.69 6.07
N GLU A 146 -12.06 -2.72 6.76
CA GLU A 146 -12.56 -1.35 6.83
C GLU A 146 -12.08 -0.54 5.63
N VAL A 147 -12.98 0.22 5.02
CA VAL A 147 -12.64 1.12 3.90
C VAL A 147 -11.91 2.34 4.47
N LEU A 148 -10.75 2.62 3.90
CA LEU A 148 -9.92 3.76 4.29
C LEU A 148 -10.18 4.96 3.37
N PRO A 149 -10.12 6.19 3.91
CA PRO A 149 -10.15 7.39 3.08
C PRO A 149 -8.84 7.54 2.31
N TRP A 150 -8.92 8.16 1.13
CA TRP A 150 -7.75 8.40 0.26
C TRP A 150 -6.87 9.56 0.74
#